data_5fe40018c80c42efa53e006ba12488a8
#
_entry.id   5fe40018c80c42efa53e006ba12488a8
#
_cell.length_a   1.000
_cell.length_b   1.000
_cell.length_c   1.000
_cell.angle_alpha   90.00
_cell.angle_beta   90.00
_cell.angle_gamma   90.00
#
_symmetry.space_group_name_H-M   'P 1'
#
loop_
_entity.id
_entity.type
_entity.pdbx_description
1 polymer ?
#
loop_
_entity_poly.entity_id
_entity_poly.type
_entity_poly.pdbx_seq_one_letter_code
_entity_poly.pdbx_strand_id
1 'polypeptide(L)'
;TPAGRDQEHIKLVVEQNPQIPDRTNNLIGDGIDPTIALYSTCKRLEADEADIIAIPCNTAHAFVERIQPYLSIPIVNMLFETAECIRREHQSCRRIGLLATSGTIGSRVYHDAIADAGFDLIVPDEENQKRVMNAIYGPRGVKAGFTEGECVEDLLLALTSLVGRGADAIVLGCTELPLLLKQNEKFPV
;
A
#
# COMPACT_ATOMS: atom_id res chain seq x y z
N THR A 1 12.50 -12.02 10.69
CA THR A 1 13.91 -12.40 10.47
C THR A 1 14.15 -13.75 11.11
N PRO A 2 14.87 -14.67 10.43
CA PRO A 2 15.32 -15.89 11.06
C PRO A 2 16.28 -15.51 12.21
N ALA A 3 15.90 -15.82 13.43
CA ALA A 3 16.70 -15.56 14.62
C ALA A 3 16.68 -16.80 15.51
N GLY A 4 17.83 -17.22 16.00
CA GLY A 4 18.00 -18.33 16.91
C GLY A 4 17.92 -17.92 18.39
N ARG A 5 18.06 -16.63 18.68
CA ARG A 5 18.04 -16.04 20.02
C ARG A 5 17.40 -14.66 20.00
N ASP A 6 16.89 -14.21 21.14
CA ASP A 6 16.20 -12.93 21.28
C ASP A 6 17.04 -11.74 20.83
N GLN A 7 18.37 -11.80 21.07
CA GLN A 7 19.32 -10.73 20.72
C GLN A 7 19.60 -10.61 19.22
N GLU A 8 19.16 -11.55 18.42
CA GLU A 8 19.31 -11.55 16.95
C GLU A 8 18.08 -10.94 16.25
N HIS A 9 17.00 -10.65 16.99
CA HIS A 9 15.85 -9.94 16.45
C HIS A 9 16.15 -8.45 16.24
N ILE A 10 15.48 -7.88 15.22
CA ILE A 10 15.54 -6.44 14.99
C ILE A 10 14.80 -5.73 16.13
N LYS A 11 15.47 -4.73 16.73
CA LYS A 11 14.81 -3.83 17.71
C LYS A 11 13.74 -3.01 16.97
N LEU A 12 12.52 -3.00 17.48
CA LEU A 12 11.42 -2.25 16.93
C LEU A 12 10.89 -1.24 17.94
N VAL A 13 10.66 -0.02 17.46
CA VAL A 13 9.83 1.00 18.13
C VAL A 13 8.57 1.17 17.29
N VAL A 14 7.41 1.07 17.92
CA VAL A 14 6.12 1.18 17.23
C VAL A 14 5.36 2.39 17.76
N GLU A 15 5.13 3.36 16.90
CA GLU A 15 4.30 4.53 17.19
C GLU A 15 2.94 4.34 16.52
N GLN A 16 1.97 3.83 17.27
CA GLN A 16 0.61 3.66 16.80
C GLN A 16 -0.21 4.92 17.04
N ASN A 17 -0.49 5.68 15.97
CA ASN A 17 -1.24 6.93 16.05
C ASN A 17 -2.53 6.86 15.19
N PRO A 18 -3.67 6.46 15.77
CA PRO A 18 -4.96 6.41 15.06
C PRO A 18 -5.56 7.80 14.78
N GLN A 19 -4.96 8.88 15.29
CA GLN A 19 -5.41 10.25 15.06
C GLN A 19 -4.84 10.87 13.79
N ILE A 20 -3.95 10.15 13.05
CA ILE A 20 -3.50 10.61 11.73
C ILE A 20 -4.71 10.68 10.80
N PRO A 21 -5.02 11.86 10.22
CA PRO A 21 -6.17 12.03 9.32
C PRO A 21 -6.18 11.04 8.16
N ASP A 22 -7.38 10.71 7.66
CA ASP A 22 -7.52 9.76 6.56
C ASP A 22 -6.85 10.29 5.29
N ARG A 23 -5.87 9.52 4.79
CA ARG A 23 -5.03 9.87 3.63
C ARG A 23 -5.82 9.86 2.33
N THR A 24 -6.73 8.89 2.18
CA THR A 24 -7.56 8.79 0.98
C THR A 24 -8.54 9.96 0.91
N ASN A 25 -9.23 10.26 2.01
CA ASN A 25 -10.18 11.37 2.05
C ASN A 25 -9.51 12.74 1.77
N ASN A 26 -8.27 12.94 2.21
CA ASN A 26 -7.51 14.15 1.86
C ASN A 26 -7.15 14.20 0.36
N LEU A 27 -6.75 13.08 -0.24
CA LEU A 27 -6.27 13.07 -1.63
C LEU A 27 -7.39 13.19 -2.67
N ILE A 28 -8.61 12.74 -2.36
CA ILE A 28 -9.73 12.71 -3.31
C ILE A 28 -10.98 13.49 -2.83
N GLY A 29 -10.91 14.13 -1.67
CA GLY A 29 -12.01 14.85 -1.04
C GLY A 29 -11.53 16.07 -0.24
N ASP A 30 -12.31 16.43 0.76
CA ASP A 30 -12.13 17.63 1.61
C ASP A 30 -11.45 17.26 2.96
N GLY A 31 -10.81 16.09 3.05
CA GLY A 31 -10.20 15.61 4.28
C GLY A 31 -9.04 16.46 4.76
N ILE A 32 -8.83 16.48 6.08
CA ILE A 32 -7.72 17.17 6.74
C ILE A 32 -6.38 16.62 6.21
N ASP A 33 -5.43 17.51 5.90
CA ASP A 33 -4.08 17.15 5.45
C ASP A 33 -3.33 16.37 6.56
N PRO A 34 -2.92 15.13 6.32
CA PRO A 34 -2.24 14.29 7.31
C PRO A 34 -0.75 14.61 7.47
N THR A 35 -0.18 15.53 6.66
CA THR A 35 1.27 15.77 6.58
C THR A 35 1.88 16.09 7.94
N ILE A 36 1.29 17.02 8.71
CA ILE A 36 1.81 17.40 10.03
C ILE A 36 1.72 16.26 11.04
N ALA A 37 0.63 15.49 11.02
CA ALA A 37 0.46 14.37 11.92
C ALA A 37 1.46 13.23 11.60
N LEU A 38 1.67 12.94 10.31
CA LEU A 38 2.70 11.99 9.85
C LEU A 38 4.10 12.46 10.26
N TYR A 39 4.45 13.71 9.97
CA TYR A 39 5.73 14.30 10.36
C TYR A 39 5.97 14.21 11.87
N SER A 40 4.99 14.63 12.69
CA SER A 40 5.09 14.56 14.14
C SER A 40 5.29 13.13 14.65
N THR A 41 4.63 12.14 14.03
CA THR A 41 4.80 10.73 14.36
C THR A 41 6.22 10.24 14.01
N CYS A 42 6.72 10.61 12.83
CA CYS A 42 8.09 10.29 12.43
C CYS A 42 9.14 10.94 13.34
N LYS A 43 8.92 12.20 13.77
CA LYS A 43 9.82 12.88 14.71
C LYS A 43 9.86 12.21 16.09
N ARG A 44 8.79 11.59 16.55
CA ARG A 44 8.83 10.80 17.79
C ARG A 44 9.71 9.55 17.64
N LEU A 45 9.55 8.83 16.52
CA LEU A 45 10.42 7.67 16.23
C LEU A 45 11.90 8.06 16.12
N GLU A 46 12.20 9.20 15.50
CA GLU A 46 13.55 9.74 15.44
C GLU A 46 14.11 10.10 16.84
N ALA A 47 13.27 10.68 17.71
CA ALA A 47 13.63 10.97 19.10
C ALA A 47 13.81 9.71 19.96
N ASP A 48 13.15 8.62 19.61
CA ASP A 48 13.30 7.29 20.20
C ASP A 48 14.48 6.50 19.62
N GLU A 49 15.40 7.20 18.92
CA GLU A 49 16.65 6.65 18.37
C GLU A 49 16.42 5.54 17.31
N ALA A 50 15.35 5.64 16.52
CA ALA A 50 15.20 4.79 15.34
C ALA A 50 16.21 5.19 14.26
N ASP A 51 16.81 4.21 13.60
CA ASP A 51 17.75 4.43 12.48
C ASP A 51 17.00 4.57 11.14
N ILE A 52 15.80 4.01 11.04
CA ILE A 52 15.02 3.92 9.82
C ILE A 52 13.52 3.85 10.16
N ILE A 53 12.68 4.44 9.33
CA ILE A 53 11.24 4.43 9.49
C ILE A 53 10.58 3.62 8.36
N ALA A 54 9.62 2.75 8.70
CA ALA A 54 8.70 2.11 7.78
C ALA A 54 7.27 2.53 8.10
N ILE A 55 6.52 2.95 7.08
CA ILE A 55 5.12 3.35 7.21
C ILE A 55 4.25 2.28 6.52
N PRO A 56 3.55 1.39 7.26
CA PRO A 56 2.74 0.34 6.66
C PRO A 56 1.40 0.89 6.15
N CYS A 57 1.47 1.82 5.22
CA CYS A 57 0.32 2.45 4.56
C CYS A 57 0.73 2.97 3.19
N ASN A 58 0.25 2.33 2.13
CA ASN A 58 0.58 2.74 0.75
C ASN A 58 0.20 4.20 0.48
N THR A 59 -1.02 4.59 0.81
CA THR A 59 -1.54 5.96 0.57
C THR A 59 -0.73 7.04 1.30
N ALA A 60 -0.14 6.72 2.47
CA ALA A 60 0.68 7.68 3.22
C ALA A 60 1.94 8.11 2.45
N HIS A 61 2.42 7.29 1.50
CA HIS A 61 3.61 7.61 0.71
C HIS A 61 3.42 8.80 -0.22
N ALA A 62 2.19 9.22 -0.52
CA ALA A 62 1.90 10.48 -1.21
C ALA A 62 2.37 11.73 -0.43
N PHE A 63 2.66 11.59 0.86
CA PHE A 63 3.07 12.68 1.75
C PHE A 63 4.55 12.58 2.16
N VAL A 64 5.23 11.47 1.86
CA VAL A 64 6.60 11.21 2.33
C VAL A 64 7.57 12.26 1.80
N GLU A 65 7.50 12.64 0.53
CA GLU A 65 8.40 13.65 -0.04
C GLU A 65 8.30 15.02 0.66
N ARG A 66 7.14 15.33 1.24
CA ARG A 66 6.93 16.59 1.97
C ARG A 66 7.56 16.58 3.35
N ILE A 67 7.74 15.42 3.97
CA ILE A 67 8.21 15.29 5.35
C ILE A 67 9.66 14.82 5.43
N GLN A 68 10.13 14.00 4.48
CA GLN A 68 11.49 13.45 4.47
C GLN A 68 12.60 14.52 4.62
N PRO A 69 12.54 15.71 3.98
CA PRO A 69 13.59 16.72 4.12
C PRO A 69 13.76 17.26 5.55
N TYR A 70 12.80 17.03 6.43
CA TYR A 70 12.82 17.51 7.83
C TYR A 70 13.14 16.42 8.84
N LEU A 71 13.49 15.22 8.36
CA LEU A 71 13.94 14.08 9.16
C LEU A 71 15.39 13.79 8.89
N SER A 72 16.15 13.40 9.91
CA SER A 72 17.56 13.00 9.79
C SER A 72 17.72 11.51 9.44
N ILE A 73 16.66 10.73 9.59
CA ILE A 73 16.62 9.31 9.28
C ILE A 73 15.72 9.02 8.08
N PRO A 74 16.05 7.99 7.28
CA PRO A 74 15.28 7.69 6.08
C PRO A 74 13.93 7.02 6.39
N ILE A 75 12.92 7.37 5.58
CA ILE A 75 11.69 6.59 5.45
C ILE A 75 11.87 5.60 4.30
N VAL A 76 11.70 4.30 4.56
CA VAL A 76 11.67 3.29 3.49
C VAL A 76 10.44 3.49 2.64
N ASN A 77 10.64 3.74 1.35
CA ASN A 77 9.52 3.86 0.42
C ASN A 77 9.07 2.46 -0.04
N MET A 78 8.00 1.95 0.59
CA MET A 78 7.49 0.61 0.28
C MET A 78 7.02 0.44 -1.18
N LEU A 79 6.71 1.52 -1.89
CA LEU A 79 6.26 1.47 -3.28
C LEU A 79 7.44 1.14 -4.21
N PHE A 80 8.58 1.81 -4.00
CA PHE A 80 9.82 1.50 -4.69
C PHE A 80 10.32 0.11 -4.35
N GLU A 81 10.30 -0.27 -3.08
CA GLU A 81 10.69 -1.62 -2.66
C GLU A 81 9.82 -2.70 -3.29
N THR A 82 8.51 -2.44 -3.43
CA THR A 82 7.60 -3.36 -4.15
C THR A 82 7.96 -3.47 -5.63
N ALA A 83 8.21 -2.34 -6.30
CA ALA A 83 8.58 -2.33 -7.71
C ALA A 83 9.93 -3.03 -7.96
N GLU A 84 10.93 -2.80 -7.09
CA GLU A 84 12.22 -3.48 -7.14
C GLU A 84 12.11 -4.98 -6.84
N CYS A 85 11.25 -5.38 -5.92
CA CYS A 85 10.95 -6.80 -5.66
C CYS A 85 10.38 -7.47 -6.91
N ILE A 86 9.41 -6.84 -7.59
CA ILE A 86 8.85 -7.36 -8.85
C ILE A 86 9.97 -7.48 -9.89
N ARG A 87 10.81 -6.47 -10.05
CA ARG A 87 11.92 -6.47 -11.02
C ARG A 87 12.91 -7.59 -10.75
N ARG A 88 13.18 -7.92 -9.48
CA ARG A 88 14.12 -8.96 -9.07
C ARG A 88 13.52 -10.36 -9.21
N GLU A 89 12.28 -10.55 -8.81
CA GLU A 89 11.69 -11.88 -8.63
C GLU A 89 10.73 -12.28 -9.76
N HIS A 90 10.18 -11.30 -10.52
CA HIS A 90 9.18 -11.52 -11.56
C HIS A 90 9.60 -10.91 -12.92
N GLN A 91 10.80 -11.23 -13.37
CA GLN A 91 11.44 -10.65 -14.58
C GLN A 91 10.64 -10.85 -15.88
N SER A 92 9.78 -11.85 -15.94
CA SER A 92 8.90 -12.13 -17.09
C SER A 92 7.69 -11.21 -17.18
N CYS A 93 7.31 -10.56 -16.07
CA CYS A 93 6.18 -9.63 -16.05
C CYS A 93 6.48 -8.39 -16.89
N ARG A 94 5.43 -7.82 -17.46
CA ARG A 94 5.47 -6.53 -18.19
C ARG A 94 4.40 -5.58 -17.68
N ARG A 95 3.22 -6.10 -17.43
CA ARG A 95 2.06 -5.31 -16.99
C ARG A 95 1.67 -5.69 -15.57
N ILE A 96 1.69 -4.71 -14.70
CA ILE A 96 1.37 -4.87 -13.28
C ILE A 96 0.00 -4.27 -13.01
N GLY A 97 -0.92 -5.10 -12.53
CA GLY A 97 -2.22 -4.66 -12.04
C GLY A 97 -2.11 -4.11 -10.63
N LEU A 98 -2.78 -3.01 -10.33
CA LEU A 98 -2.82 -2.41 -8.99
C LEU A 98 -4.23 -2.42 -8.43
N LEU A 99 -4.43 -3.07 -7.30
CA LEU A 99 -5.63 -2.98 -6.47
C LEU A 99 -5.31 -2.12 -5.24
N ALA A 100 -5.83 -0.90 -5.20
CA ALA A 100 -5.53 0.07 -4.14
C ALA A 100 -6.70 1.03 -3.90
N THR A 101 -6.59 1.85 -2.85
CA THR A 101 -7.57 2.91 -2.62
C THR A 101 -7.56 3.93 -3.75
N SER A 102 -8.68 4.61 -3.97
CA SER A 102 -8.77 5.69 -4.97
C SER A 102 -7.77 6.82 -4.69
N GLY A 103 -7.45 7.06 -3.41
CA GLY A 103 -6.40 8.02 -3.03
C GLY A 103 -5.01 7.58 -3.50
N THR A 104 -4.66 6.31 -3.37
CA THR A 104 -3.38 5.76 -3.86
C THR A 104 -3.29 5.84 -5.38
N ILE A 105 -4.36 5.49 -6.10
CA ILE A 105 -4.39 5.57 -7.57
C ILE A 105 -4.34 7.03 -8.03
N GLY A 106 -5.17 7.90 -7.45
CA GLY A 106 -5.26 9.32 -7.81
C GLY A 106 -3.98 10.11 -7.54
N SER A 107 -3.25 9.79 -6.47
CA SER A 107 -1.95 10.42 -6.16
C SER A 107 -0.82 9.99 -7.09
N ARG A 108 -1.01 8.96 -7.91
CA ARG A 108 -0.06 8.42 -8.90
C ARG A 108 1.25 7.86 -8.33
N VAL A 109 1.39 7.73 -7.03
CA VAL A 109 2.65 7.27 -6.38
C VAL A 109 3.15 5.90 -6.86
N TYR A 110 2.23 4.99 -7.23
CA TYR A 110 2.63 3.72 -7.85
C TYR A 110 2.95 3.85 -9.33
N HIS A 111 2.37 4.83 -10.04
CA HIS A 111 2.64 5.02 -11.46
C HIS A 111 4.11 5.30 -11.69
N ASP A 112 4.69 6.18 -10.87
CA ASP A 112 6.09 6.57 -11.00
C ASP A 112 7.00 5.39 -10.58
N ALA A 113 6.77 4.77 -9.43
CA ALA A 113 7.58 3.64 -8.95
C ALA A 113 7.58 2.44 -9.91
N ILE A 114 6.43 2.10 -10.51
CA ILE A 114 6.30 0.98 -11.46
C ILE A 114 6.91 1.33 -12.81
N ALA A 115 6.74 2.57 -13.29
CA ALA A 115 7.35 3.04 -14.54
C ALA A 115 8.88 3.10 -14.44
N ASP A 116 9.43 3.60 -13.33
CA ASP A 116 10.87 3.66 -13.08
C ASP A 116 11.50 2.25 -13.03
N ALA A 117 10.75 1.25 -12.59
CA ALA A 117 11.18 -0.16 -12.62
C ALA A 117 11.03 -0.82 -14.01
N GLY A 118 10.47 -0.11 -15.00
CA GLY A 118 10.34 -0.57 -16.38
C GLY A 118 9.08 -1.39 -16.70
N PHE A 119 8.01 -1.22 -15.89
CA PHE A 119 6.74 -1.92 -16.08
C PHE A 119 5.61 -0.97 -16.47
N ASP A 120 4.59 -1.51 -17.13
CA ASP A 120 3.33 -0.84 -17.40
C ASP A 120 2.36 -1.08 -16.23
N LEU A 121 1.73 -0.02 -15.72
CA LEU A 121 0.72 -0.12 -14.68
C LEU A 121 -0.68 -0.17 -15.26
N ILE A 122 -1.49 -1.13 -14.80
CA ILE A 122 -2.92 -1.23 -15.11
C ILE A 122 -3.71 -1.03 -13.82
N VAL A 123 -4.64 -0.07 -13.83
CA VAL A 123 -5.56 0.18 -12.72
C VAL A 123 -6.98 -0.26 -13.08
N PRO A 124 -7.86 -0.55 -12.11
CA PRO A 124 -9.25 -0.86 -12.37
C PRO A 124 -9.96 0.28 -13.15
N ASP A 125 -10.96 -0.07 -13.94
CA ASP A 125 -11.93 0.89 -14.44
C ASP A 125 -12.80 1.43 -13.28
N GLU A 126 -13.67 2.40 -13.59
CA GLU A 126 -14.46 3.09 -12.57
C GLU A 126 -15.37 2.12 -11.78
N GLU A 127 -15.98 1.15 -12.44
CA GLU A 127 -16.87 0.18 -11.79
C GLU A 127 -16.08 -0.73 -10.85
N ASN A 128 -14.99 -1.31 -11.34
CA ASN A 128 -14.15 -2.18 -10.54
C ASN A 128 -13.40 -1.42 -9.43
N GLN A 129 -13.08 -0.13 -9.64
CA GLN A 129 -12.52 0.70 -8.58
C GLN A 129 -13.53 0.94 -7.44
N LYS A 130 -14.81 1.11 -7.75
CA LYS A 130 -15.87 1.18 -6.72
C LYS A 130 -15.96 -0.13 -5.93
N ARG A 131 -15.81 -1.29 -6.59
CA ARG A 131 -15.74 -2.59 -5.91
C ARG A 131 -14.53 -2.69 -4.96
N VAL A 132 -13.35 -2.26 -5.40
CA VAL A 132 -12.16 -2.22 -4.54
C VAL A 132 -12.39 -1.33 -3.33
N MET A 133 -12.98 -0.15 -3.52
CA MET A 133 -13.31 0.75 -2.41
C MET A 133 -14.35 0.17 -1.47
N ASN A 134 -15.38 -0.54 -1.99
CA ASN A 134 -16.35 -1.25 -1.16
C ASN A 134 -15.70 -2.40 -0.37
N ALA A 135 -14.80 -3.16 -0.99
CA ALA A 135 -14.05 -4.20 -0.31
C ALA A 135 -13.19 -3.67 0.84
N ILE A 136 -12.66 -2.42 0.72
CA ILE A 136 -11.83 -1.80 1.76
C ILE A 136 -12.68 -1.07 2.82
N TYR A 137 -13.57 -0.17 2.39
CA TYR A 137 -14.27 0.80 3.25
C TYR A 137 -15.79 0.56 3.37
N GLY A 138 -16.34 -0.38 2.62
CA GLY A 138 -17.78 -0.68 2.66
C GLY A 138 -18.24 -1.13 4.04
N PRO A 139 -19.55 -1.12 4.30
CA PRO A 139 -20.12 -1.57 5.59
C PRO A 139 -19.75 -3.01 5.94
N ARG A 140 -19.46 -3.83 4.92
CA ARG A 140 -18.98 -5.22 5.05
C ARG A 140 -17.56 -5.37 4.49
N GLY A 141 -16.80 -4.28 4.47
CA GLY A 141 -15.42 -4.24 4.00
C GLY A 141 -14.42 -4.70 5.05
N VAL A 142 -13.17 -4.88 4.62
CA VAL A 142 -12.10 -5.39 5.49
C VAL A 142 -11.80 -4.45 6.66
N LYS A 143 -11.90 -3.14 6.49
CA LYS A 143 -11.73 -2.17 7.61
C LYS A 143 -12.84 -2.25 8.64
N ALA A 144 -14.01 -2.75 8.27
CA ALA A 144 -15.11 -3.05 9.20
C ALA A 144 -14.96 -4.43 9.88
N GLY A 145 -13.87 -5.16 9.60
CA GLY A 145 -13.54 -6.45 10.21
C GLY A 145 -14.02 -7.68 9.45
N PHE A 146 -14.55 -7.51 8.22
CA PHE A 146 -14.98 -8.63 7.39
C PHE A 146 -13.82 -9.12 6.51
N THR A 147 -13.61 -10.43 6.49
CA THR A 147 -12.58 -11.10 5.68
C THR A 147 -13.14 -12.15 4.74
N GLU A 148 -14.48 -12.24 4.65
CA GLU A 148 -15.22 -13.21 3.84
C GLU A 148 -16.47 -12.54 3.23
N GLY A 149 -17.07 -13.22 2.23
CA GLY A 149 -18.31 -12.79 1.58
C GLY A 149 -18.10 -11.62 0.62
N GLU A 150 -18.97 -10.61 0.67
CA GLU A 150 -19.06 -9.52 -0.30
C GLU A 150 -17.73 -8.80 -0.58
N CYS A 151 -16.93 -8.51 0.45
CA CYS A 151 -15.63 -7.84 0.27
C CYS A 151 -14.64 -8.68 -0.55
N VAL A 152 -14.66 -10.00 -0.38
CA VAL A 152 -13.83 -10.93 -1.16
C VAL A 152 -14.36 -11.05 -2.59
N GLU A 153 -15.67 -11.14 -2.78
CA GLU A 153 -16.32 -11.23 -4.10
C GLU A 153 -16.02 -9.98 -4.94
N ASP A 154 -16.21 -8.80 -4.37
CA ASP A 154 -15.89 -7.53 -5.01
C ASP A 154 -14.42 -7.44 -5.42
N LEU A 155 -13.53 -7.83 -4.53
CA LEU A 155 -12.09 -7.79 -4.81
C LEU A 155 -11.70 -8.79 -5.91
N LEU A 156 -12.27 -10.00 -5.90
CA LEU A 156 -12.05 -11.02 -6.94
C LEU A 156 -12.55 -10.57 -8.31
N LEU A 157 -13.69 -9.88 -8.40
CA LEU A 157 -14.20 -9.33 -9.64
C LEU A 157 -13.23 -8.28 -10.22
N ALA A 158 -12.76 -7.35 -9.38
CA ALA A 158 -11.80 -6.35 -9.79
C ALA A 158 -10.45 -6.97 -10.23
N LEU A 159 -9.96 -7.98 -9.49
CA LEU A 159 -8.76 -8.74 -9.84
C LEU A 159 -8.93 -9.44 -11.19
N THR A 160 -10.04 -10.15 -11.39
CA THR A 160 -10.32 -10.87 -12.63
C THR A 160 -10.37 -9.93 -13.83
N SER A 161 -10.92 -8.72 -13.66
CA SER A 161 -10.91 -7.68 -14.69
C SER A 161 -9.49 -7.27 -15.07
N LEU A 162 -8.59 -7.04 -14.10
CA LEU A 162 -7.20 -6.69 -14.37
C LEU A 162 -6.45 -7.80 -15.10
N VAL A 163 -6.63 -9.06 -14.68
CA VAL A 163 -6.04 -10.23 -15.36
C VAL A 163 -6.58 -10.37 -16.79
N GLY A 164 -7.89 -10.21 -16.98
CA GLY A 164 -8.52 -10.23 -18.31
C GLY A 164 -8.03 -9.11 -19.24
N ARG A 165 -7.57 -7.99 -18.68
CA ARG A 165 -6.92 -6.88 -19.42
C ARG A 165 -5.41 -7.09 -19.59
N GLY A 166 -4.89 -8.22 -19.14
CA GLY A 166 -3.53 -8.68 -19.36
C GLY A 166 -2.54 -8.24 -18.30
N ALA A 167 -2.95 -8.07 -17.06
CA ALA A 167 -2.00 -7.97 -15.94
C ALA A 167 -1.28 -9.31 -15.74
N ASP A 168 0.04 -9.28 -15.70
CA ASP A 168 0.91 -10.45 -15.48
C ASP A 168 1.07 -10.75 -13.99
N ALA A 169 1.01 -9.71 -13.15
CA ALA A 169 1.02 -9.80 -11.69
C ALA A 169 0.12 -8.71 -11.09
N ILE A 170 -0.32 -8.92 -9.85
CA ILE A 170 -1.19 -7.98 -9.14
C ILE A 170 -0.48 -7.48 -7.88
N VAL A 171 -0.40 -6.15 -7.71
CA VAL A 171 0.00 -5.52 -6.47
C VAL A 171 -1.23 -5.23 -5.62
N LEU A 172 -1.26 -5.76 -4.40
CA LEU A 172 -2.25 -5.43 -3.39
C LEU A 172 -1.81 -4.15 -2.66
N GLY A 173 -2.10 -3.00 -3.27
CA GLY A 173 -1.65 -1.66 -2.84
C GLY A 173 -2.44 -1.06 -1.68
N CYS A 174 -3.06 -1.89 -0.86
CA CYS A 174 -3.62 -1.55 0.44
C CYS A 174 -3.29 -2.69 1.40
N THR A 175 -2.76 -2.36 2.57
CA THR A 175 -2.22 -3.34 3.53
C THR A 175 -3.26 -4.30 4.10
N GLU A 176 -4.53 -4.00 3.97
CA GLU A 176 -5.63 -4.87 4.36
C GLU A 176 -6.01 -5.91 3.29
N LEU A 177 -5.76 -5.65 2.01
CA LEU A 177 -6.16 -6.56 0.92
C LEU A 177 -5.58 -7.98 1.02
N PRO A 178 -4.33 -8.18 1.51
CA PRO A 178 -3.81 -9.53 1.75
C PRO A 178 -4.60 -10.36 2.76
N LEU A 179 -5.44 -9.72 3.58
CA LEU A 179 -6.35 -10.43 4.49
C LEU A 179 -7.53 -11.08 3.73
N LEU A 180 -7.89 -10.55 2.57
CA LEU A 180 -8.98 -11.03 1.71
C LEU A 180 -8.49 -12.03 0.66
N LEU A 181 -7.29 -11.82 0.12
CA LEU A 181 -6.72 -12.65 -0.93
C LEU A 181 -5.42 -13.27 -0.46
N LYS A 182 -5.39 -14.58 -0.43
CA LYS A 182 -4.14 -15.33 -0.22
C LYS A 182 -3.53 -15.65 -1.58
N GLN A 183 -2.21 -15.59 -1.65
CA GLN A 183 -1.47 -16.04 -2.83
C GLN A 183 -1.88 -17.48 -3.18
N ASN A 184 -2.19 -17.73 -4.43
CA ASN A 184 -2.50 -19.05 -4.93
C ASN A 184 -2.00 -19.20 -6.39
N GLU A 185 -2.00 -20.43 -6.91
CA GLU A 185 -1.49 -20.73 -8.25
C GLU A 185 -2.30 -20.07 -9.40
N LYS A 186 -3.53 -19.62 -9.14
CA LYS A 186 -4.36 -18.98 -10.16
C LYS A 186 -4.06 -17.48 -10.35
N PHE A 187 -3.51 -16.83 -9.31
CA PHE A 187 -3.27 -15.40 -9.33
C PHE A 187 -1.91 -15.11 -8.68
N PRO A 188 -0.89 -14.76 -9.46
CA PRO A 188 0.36 -14.24 -8.90
C PRO A 188 0.10 -12.87 -8.25
N VAL A 189 0.08 -12.87 -6.93
CA VAL A 189 -0.21 -11.69 -6.10
C VAL A 189 1.05 -11.32 -5.34
#